data_06bc9c77fd2c9db0931d3bf4f2304741
#
_entry.id   06bc9c77fd2c9db0931d3bf4f2304741
#
_cell.length_a   1.000
_cell.length_b   1.000
_cell.length_c   1.000
_cell.angle_alpha   90.00
_cell.angle_beta   90.00
_cell.angle_gamma   90.00
#
_symmetry.space_group_name_H-M   'P 1'
#
loop_
_entity.id
_entity.type
_entity.pdbx_description
1 polymer ?
#
loop_
_entity_poly.entity_id
_entity_poly.type
_entity_poly.pdbx_seq_one_letter_code
_entity_poly.pdbx_strand_id
1 'polypeptide(L)'
;MSEILVVILASIIVFALGASIGSFINVVVYRIPAGLSLIFPPSRCPKCLNQLKPYDNVPVIGWISLKGRCRFCQTKISARYPVVEAVTGLIFLLIFSIFEFSPLTIGYWIFCSWLLALSLIDLDTMTLPNPLTTSGLVLGIIFHVCIGWLTGNSTEIINQIMFSVGGAILGLWLFDAIANLGSVILGKTAMGAGDAKLAAMMGAWLGWKYLLLACFLACCSGVTIHGGVKVFFVSSKKQKKSKAFPFGPHLAIGATISLLVGDMILSSYLQLFFN
;
A
#
# COMPACT_ATOMS: atom_id res chain seq x y z
N MET A 1 -28.81 14.18 -17.43
CA MET A 1 -28.43 12.96 -18.20
C MET A 1 -26.97 13.01 -18.67
N SER A 2 -26.48 14.16 -19.15
CA SER A 2 -25.06 14.34 -19.53
C SER A 2 -24.06 14.20 -18.38
N GLU A 3 -24.34 14.76 -17.20
CA GLU A 3 -23.45 14.68 -16.03
C GLU A 3 -23.28 13.27 -15.51
N ILE A 4 -24.36 12.49 -15.40
CA ILE A 4 -24.30 11.10 -14.96
C ILE A 4 -23.44 10.26 -15.92
N LEU A 5 -23.58 10.49 -17.22
CA LEU A 5 -22.78 9.79 -18.23
C LEU A 5 -21.29 10.13 -18.10
N VAL A 6 -20.96 11.39 -17.86
CA VAL A 6 -19.57 11.84 -17.64
C VAL A 6 -18.97 11.18 -16.40
N VAL A 7 -19.70 11.12 -15.29
CA VAL A 7 -19.23 10.46 -14.05
C VAL A 7 -19.03 8.97 -14.28
N ILE A 8 -19.92 8.28 -14.98
CA ILE A 8 -19.78 6.87 -15.29
C ILE A 8 -18.54 6.61 -16.16
N LEU A 9 -18.35 7.40 -17.22
CA LEU A 9 -17.19 7.26 -18.10
C LEU A 9 -15.88 7.53 -17.36
N ALA A 10 -15.82 8.59 -16.54
CA ALA A 10 -14.67 8.90 -15.71
C ALA A 10 -14.35 7.74 -14.75
N SER A 11 -15.37 7.18 -14.10
CA SER A 11 -15.21 6.05 -13.18
C SER A 11 -14.66 4.80 -13.88
N ILE A 12 -15.13 4.50 -15.08
CA ILE A 12 -14.61 3.37 -15.89
C ILE A 12 -13.13 3.59 -16.24
N ILE A 13 -12.77 4.80 -16.66
CA ILE A 13 -11.38 5.15 -17.01
C ILE A 13 -10.48 5.05 -15.77
N VAL A 14 -10.91 5.59 -14.64
CA VAL A 14 -10.16 5.56 -13.37
C VAL A 14 -9.97 4.12 -12.90
N PHE A 15 -11.02 3.28 -12.97
CA PHE A 15 -10.90 1.87 -12.62
C PHE A 15 -9.93 1.13 -13.55
N ALA A 16 -10.02 1.34 -14.85
CA ALA A 16 -9.14 0.71 -15.84
C ALA A 16 -7.68 1.13 -15.64
N LEU A 17 -7.44 2.42 -15.32
CA LEU A 17 -6.12 2.93 -14.98
C LEU A 17 -5.58 2.24 -13.72
N GLY A 18 -6.37 2.20 -12.64
CA GLY A 18 -5.99 1.56 -11.38
C GLY A 18 -5.73 0.06 -11.56
N ALA A 19 -6.58 -0.65 -12.31
CA ALA A 19 -6.38 -2.06 -12.62
C ALA A 19 -5.10 -2.31 -13.44
N SER A 20 -4.75 -1.40 -14.36
CA SER A 20 -3.50 -1.45 -15.14
C SER A 20 -2.27 -1.26 -14.24
N ILE A 21 -2.32 -0.33 -13.30
CA ILE A 21 -1.29 -0.16 -12.27
C ILE A 21 -1.22 -1.43 -11.38
N GLY A 22 -2.35 -2.02 -11.01
CA GLY A 22 -2.41 -3.29 -10.27
C GLY A 22 -1.73 -4.44 -11.00
N SER A 23 -1.90 -4.52 -12.31
CA SER A 23 -1.19 -5.50 -13.16
C SER A 23 0.32 -5.28 -13.13
N PHE A 24 0.76 -4.02 -13.18
CA PHE A 24 2.18 -3.68 -13.00
C PHE A 24 2.69 -3.97 -11.58
N ILE A 25 1.90 -3.73 -10.55
CA ILE A 25 2.24 -4.09 -9.16
C ILE A 25 2.52 -5.59 -9.04
N ASN A 26 1.76 -6.46 -9.67
CA ASN A 26 2.04 -7.90 -9.70
C ASN A 26 3.45 -8.21 -10.26
N VAL A 27 3.92 -7.47 -11.26
CA VAL A 27 5.29 -7.59 -11.81
C VAL A 27 6.32 -7.10 -10.79
N VAL A 28 6.08 -5.95 -10.16
CA VAL A 28 6.95 -5.36 -9.14
C VAL A 28 7.15 -6.31 -7.97
N VAL A 29 6.06 -6.86 -7.44
CA VAL A 29 6.03 -7.78 -6.29
C VAL A 29 6.86 -9.04 -6.55
N TYR A 30 6.80 -9.56 -7.77
CA TYR A 30 7.57 -10.75 -8.15
C TYR A 30 9.03 -10.43 -8.45
N ARG A 31 9.31 -9.33 -9.18
CA ARG A 31 10.63 -9.09 -9.76
C ARG A 31 11.60 -8.35 -8.83
N ILE A 32 11.14 -7.38 -8.04
CA ILE A 32 12.03 -6.60 -7.17
C ILE A 32 12.73 -7.47 -6.12
N PRO A 33 12.03 -8.33 -5.36
CA PRO A 33 12.70 -9.19 -4.39
C PRO A 33 13.65 -10.20 -5.03
N ALA A 34 13.36 -10.61 -6.27
CA ALA A 34 14.20 -11.54 -7.03
C ALA A 34 15.39 -10.84 -7.76
N GLY A 35 15.54 -9.52 -7.66
CA GLY A 35 16.59 -8.77 -8.35
C GLY A 35 16.44 -8.75 -9.88
N LEU A 36 15.22 -8.99 -10.39
CA LEU A 36 14.96 -9.08 -11.82
C LEU A 36 14.57 -7.71 -12.41
N SER A 37 14.88 -7.50 -13.71
CA SER A 37 14.46 -6.30 -14.44
C SER A 37 12.95 -6.18 -14.51
N LEU A 38 12.40 -4.98 -14.26
CA LEU A 38 10.97 -4.70 -14.39
C LEU A 38 10.49 -4.67 -15.84
N ILE A 39 11.39 -4.41 -16.80
CA ILE A 39 11.07 -4.20 -18.22
C ILE A 39 11.21 -5.51 -18.99
N PHE A 40 12.32 -6.23 -18.83
CA PHE A 40 12.65 -7.43 -19.59
C PHE A 40 12.84 -8.65 -18.70
N PRO A 41 12.39 -9.84 -19.17
CA PRO A 41 11.59 -10.11 -20.35
C PRO A 41 10.12 -9.69 -20.16
N PRO A 42 9.31 -9.57 -21.24
CA PRO A 42 7.88 -9.28 -21.13
C PRO A 42 7.13 -10.38 -20.34
N SER A 43 5.88 -10.10 -19.97
CA SER A 43 5.04 -11.04 -19.21
C SER A 43 4.87 -12.36 -19.96
N ARG A 44 5.15 -13.47 -19.27
CA ARG A 44 5.12 -14.83 -19.84
C ARG A 44 4.55 -15.83 -18.86
N CYS A 45 4.04 -16.93 -19.38
CA CYS A 45 3.59 -18.04 -18.56
C CYS A 45 4.80 -18.65 -17.81
N PRO A 46 4.74 -18.84 -16.47
CA PRO A 46 5.87 -19.39 -15.72
C PRO A 46 6.16 -20.86 -16.06
N LYS A 47 5.20 -21.60 -16.65
CA LYS A 47 5.35 -23.02 -16.96
C LYS A 47 5.83 -23.28 -18.39
N CYS A 48 5.19 -22.67 -19.39
CA CYS A 48 5.56 -22.92 -20.80
C CYS A 48 6.44 -21.81 -21.39
N LEU A 49 6.73 -20.74 -20.64
CA LEU A 49 7.54 -19.61 -21.02
C LEU A 49 7.04 -18.81 -22.25
N ASN A 50 5.89 -19.20 -22.84
CA ASN A 50 5.28 -18.44 -23.92
C ASN A 50 4.87 -17.06 -23.43
N GLN A 51 5.18 -16.05 -24.22
CA GLN A 51 4.84 -14.66 -23.97
C GLN A 51 3.31 -14.48 -23.97
N LEU A 52 2.78 -13.72 -23.03
CA LEU A 52 1.37 -13.33 -23.00
C LEU A 52 1.09 -12.37 -24.16
N LYS A 53 -0.02 -12.59 -24.86
CA LYS A 53 -0.49 -11.66 -25.88
C LYS A 53 -1.08 -10.41 -25.19
N PRO A 54 -1.03 -9.21 -25.82
CA PRO A 54 -1.55 -7.99 -25.21
C PRO A 54 -2.99 -8.11 -24.68
N TYR A 55 -3.87 -8.76 -25.43
CA TYR A 55 -5.26 -8.97 -25.03
C TYR A 55 -5.44 -10.00 -23.90
N ASP A 56 -4.47 -10.90 -23.67
CA ASP A 56 -4.48 -11.82 -22.54
C ASP A 56 -4.00 -11.13 -21.24
N ASN A 57 -3.34 -9.98 -21.38
CA ASN A 57 -2.80 -9.18 -20.27
C ASN A 57 -3.71 -7.97 -19.94
N VAL A 58 -4.91 -7.90 -20.51
CA VAL A 58 -5.91 -6.90 -20.10
C VAL A 58 -6.32 -7.19 -18.66
N PRO A 59 -6.15 -6.21 -17.74
CA PRO A 59 -6.36 -6.46 -16.32
C PRO A 59 -7.77 -6.99 -16.03
N VAL A 60 -7.87 -7.96 -15.13
CA VAL A 60 -9.09 -8.66 -14.72
C VAL A 60 -9.76 -9.43 -15.88
N ILE A 61 -10.03 -8.74 -16.99
CA ILE A 61 -10.76 -9.30 -18.15
C ILE A 61 -9.97 -10.44 -18.81
N GLY A 62 -8.65 -10.29 -18.97
CA GLY A 62 -7.78 -11.31 -19.54
C GLY A 62 -7.86 -12.63 -18.77
N TRP A 63 -7.81 -12.56 -17.44
CA TRP A 63 -7.91 -13.74 -16.58
C TRP A 63 -9.30 -14.39 -16.66
N ILE A 64 -10.38 -13.61 -16.65
CA ILE A 64 -11.76 -14.10 -16.75
C ILE A 64 -11.98 -14.78 -18.12
N SER A 65 -11.56 -14.14 -19.21
CA SER A 65 -11.71 -14.67 -20.58
C SER A 65 -10.97 -16.00 -20.80
N LEU A 66 -9.82 -16.15 -20.15
CA LEU A 66 -9.01 -17.36 -20.13
C LEU A 66 -9.46 -18.39 -19.07
N LYS A 67 -10.54 -18.11 -18.32
CA LYS A 67 -11.04 -18.96 -17.22
C LYS A 67 -9.93 -19.36 -16.24
N GLY A 68 -9.01 -18.42 -15.96
CA GLY A 68 -7.88 -18.62 -15.06
C GLY A 68 -6.84 -19.63 -15.54
N ARG A 69 -6.67 -19.84 -16.84
CA ARG A 69 -5.71 -20.79 -17.41
C ARG A 69 -4.86 -20.17 -18.51
N CYS A 70 -3.65 -20.66 -18.66
CA CYS A 70 -2.78 -20.24 -19.76
C CYS A 70 -3.40 -20.68 -21.11
N ARG A 71 -3.38 -19.79 -22.09
CA ARG A 71 -3.89 -20.06 -23.45
C ARG A 71 -3.18 -21.26 -24.12
N PHE A 72 -1.88 -21.43 -23.87
CA PHE A 72 -1.05 -22.43 -24.57
C PHE A 72 -0.99 -23.76 -23.82
N CYS A 73 -0.62 -23.76 -22.55
CA CYS A 73 -0.38 -24.99 -21.78
C CYS A 73 -1.49 -25.33 -20.78
N GLN A 74 -2.57 -24.55 -20.71
CA GLN A 74 -3.73 -24.76 -19.85
C GLN A 74 -3.44 -24.84 -18.34
N THR A 75 -2.21 -24.49 -17.94
CA THR A 75 -1.84 -24.39 -16.52
C THR A 75 -2.70 -23.32 -15.82
N LYS A 76 -3.13 -23.59 -14.59
CA LYS A 76 -3.90 -22.64 -13.77
C LYS A 76 -3.06 -21.42 -13.43
N ILE A 77 -3.64 -20.23 -13.62
CA ILE A 77 -3.10 -18.93 -13.22
C ILE A 77 -3.78 -18.54 -11.91
N SER A 78 -2.99 -18.14 -10.91
CA SER A 78 -3.49 -17.77 -9.58
C SER A 78 -4.53 -16.63 -9.67
N ALA A 79 -5.61 -16.76 -8.92
CA ALA A 79 -6.62 -15.71 -8.76
C ALA A 79 -6.08 -14.46 -8.06
N ARG A 80 -4.91 -14.54 -7.42
CA ARG A 80 -4.25 -13.39 -6.80
C ARG A 80 -4.02 -12.25 -7.81
N TYR A 81 -3.64 -12.57 -9.06
CA TYR A 81 -3.38 -11.57 -10.09
C TYR A 81 -4.59 -10.66 -10.34
N PRO A 82 -5.76 -11.18 -10.77
CA PRO A 82 -6.92 -10.33 -11.00
C PRO A 82 -7.48 -9.71 -9.71
N VAL A 83 -7.26 -10.31 -8.53
CA VAL A 83 -7.66 -9.71 -7.24
C VAL A 83 -6.84 -8.46 -6.96
N VAL A 84 -5.52 -8.48 -7.13
CA VAL A 84 -4.67 -7.30 -6.96
C VAL A 84 -5.06 -6.20 -7.95
N GLU A 85 -5.32 -6.56 -9.20
CA GLU A 85 -5.76 -5.63 -10.24
C GLU A 85 -7.09 -4.97 -9.88
N ALA A 86 -8.09 -5.76 -9.46
CA ALA A 86 -9.40 -5.25 -9.07
C ALA A 86 -9.33 -4.38 -7.80
N VAL A 87 -8.57 -4.80 -6.78
CA VAL A 87 -8.38 -4.02 -5.54
C VAL A 87 -7.72 -2.68 -5.84
N THR A 88 -6.70 -2.65 -6.70
CA THR A 88 -6.05 -1.39 -7.09
C THR A 88 -7.03 -0.49 -7.84
N GLY A 89 -7.81 -1.04 -8.76
CA GLY A 89 -8.88 -0.29 -9.45
C GLY A 89 -9.91 0.31 -8.50
N LEU A 90 -10.33 -0.45 -7.49
CA LEU A 90 -11.27 0.02 -6.47
C LEU A 90 -10.68 1.10 -5.56
N ILE A 91 -9.41 0.97 -5.16
CA ILE A 91 -8.70 2.01 -4.39
C ILE A 91 -8.63 3.31 -5.20
N PHE A 92 -8.32 3.24 -6.49
CA PHE A 92 -8.29 4.41 -7.37
C PHE A 92 -9.65 5.08 -7.49
N LEU A 93 -10.72 4.29 -7.66
CA LEU A 93 -12.08 4.81 -7.65
C LEU A 93 -12.45 5.49 -6.34
N LEU A 94 -12.12 4.88 -5.21
CA LEU A 94 -12.42 5.40 -3.89
C LEU A 94 -11.70 6.74 -3.65
N ILE A 95 -10.42 6.83 -3.99
CA ILE A 95 -9.66 8.08 -3.90
C ILE A 95 -10.27 9.14 -4.83
N PHE A 96 -10.62 8.77 -6.06
CA PHE A 96 -11.24 9.68 -7.01
C PHE A 96 -12.61 10.19 -6.55
N SER A 97 -13.41 9.35 -5.90
CA SER A 97 -14.72 9.75 -5.37
C SER A 97 -14.63 10.75 -4.19
N ILE A 98 -13.50 10.79 -3.48
CA ILE A 98 -13.30 11.69 -2.34
C ILE A 98 -12.58 12.99 -2.76
N PHE A 99 -11.55 12.87 -3.60
CA PHE A 99 -10.66 13.98 -3.95
C PHE A 99 -10.89 14.54 -5.35
N GLU A 100 -11.81 13.94 -6.13
CA GLU A 100 -12.19 14.35 -7.49
C GLU A 100 -10.97 14.55 -8.42
N PHE A 101 -11.05 15.49 -9.37
CA PHE A 101 -9.93 15.87 -10.24
C PHE A 101 -9.02 16.90 -9.54
N SER A 102 -8.14 16.39 -8.68
CA SER A 102 -7.19 17.24 -7.96
C SER A 102 -5.76 16.69 -8.03
N PRO A 103 -4.73 17.52 -7.82
CA PRO A 103 -3.35 17.03 -7.69
C PRO A 103 -3.18 16.01 -6.56
N LEU A 104 -3.99 16.11 -5.50
CA LEU A 104 -4.01 15.18 -4.38
C LEU A 104 -4.38 13.77 -4.82
N THR A 105 -5.35 13.64 -5.72
CA THR A 105 -5.81 12.35 -6.27
C THR A 105 -4.64 11.58 -6.90
N ILE A 106 -3.84 12.25 -7.72
CA ILE A 106 -2.68 11.63 -8.38
C ILE A 106 -1.64 11.19 -7.35
N GLY A 107 -1.33 12.05 -6.38
CA GLY A 107 -0.39 11.73 -5.31
C GLY A 107 -0.85 10.52 -4.50
N TYR A 108 -2.12 10.48 -4.13
CA TYR A 108 -2.66 9.39 -3.32
C TYR A 108 -2.81 8.08 -4.09
N TRP A 109 -3.03 8.11 -5.40
CA TRP A 109 -2.92 6.92 -6.26
C TRP A 109 -1.49 6.36 -6.24
N ILE A 110 -0.48 7.21 -6.37
CA ILE A 110 0.93 6.80 -6.26
C ILE A 110 1.19 6.20 -4.88
N PHE A 111 0.85 6.90 -3.81
CA PHE A 111 1.09 6.44 -2.44
C PHE A 111 0.45 5.08 -2.15
N CYS A 112 -0.84 4.90 -2.45
CA CYS A 112 -1.54 3.64 -2.23
C CYS A 112 -0.99 2.50 -3.10
N SER A 113 -0.50 2.80 -4.31
CA SER A 113 0.18 1.83 -5.17
C SER A 113 1.48 1.33 -4.53
N TRP A 114 2.30 2.22 -3.96
CA TRP A 114 3.50 1.86 -3.22
C TRP A 114 3.19 1.04 -1.98
N LEU A 115 2.20 1.45 -1.19
CA LEU A 115 1.75 0.71 -0.01
C LEU A 115 1.30 -0.71 -0.36
N LEU A 116 0.51 -0.85 -1.42
CA LEU A 116 0.02 -2.16 -1.87
C LEU A 116 1.18 -3.05 -2.33
N ALA A 117 2.12 -2.51 -3.12
CA ALA A 117 3.30 -3.25 -3.56
C ALA A 117 4.15 -3.74 -2.38
N LEU A 118 4.47 -2.85 -1.42
CA LEU A 118 5.24 -3.18 -0.22
C LEU A 118 4.52 -4.20 0.66
N SER A 119 3.19 -4.06 0.83
CA SER A 119 2.37 -5.02 1.59
C SER A 119 2.41 -6.42 0.99
N LEU A 120 2.28 -6.52 -0.33
CA LEU A 120 2.30 -7.82 -1.02
C LEU A 120 3.69 -8.46 -0.98
N ILE A 121 4.76 -7.67 -1.07
CA ILE A 121 6.13 -8.18 -0.92
C ILE A 121 6.36 -8.67 0.51
N ASP A 122 5.91 -7.91 1.51
CA ASP A 122 6.05 -8.30 2.91
C ASP A 122 5.28 -9.58 3.24
N LEU A 123 4.07 -9.74 2.67
CA LEU A 123 3.30 -10.99 2.78
C LEU A 123 4.03 -12.20 2.18
N ASP A 124 4.78 -12.00 1.10
CA ASP A 124 5.46 -13.10 0.40
C ASP A 124 6.83 -13.43 0.99
N THR A 125 7.59 -12.39 1.37
CA THR A 125 9.03 -12.54 1.70
C THR A 125 9.38 -12.10 3.11
N MET A 126 8.47 -11.46 3.84
CA MET A 126 8.71 -10.80 5.14
C MET A 126 9.88 -9.81 5.09
N THR A 127 10.04 -9.16 3.95
CA THR A 127 11.09 -8.16 3.72
C THR A 127 10.51 -6.96 2.99
N LEU A 128 11.03 -5.78 3.31
CA LEU A 128 10.67 -4.52 2.66
C LEU A 128 11.88 -4.02 1.86
N PRO A 129 11.87 -4.08 0.52
CA PRO A 129 13.01 -3.71 -0.32
C PRO A 129 13.35 -2.22 -0.18
N ASN A 130 14.63 -1.93 0.10
CA ASN A 130 15.12 -0.55 0.22
C ASN A 130 14.80 0.33 -1.01
N PRO A 131 14.96 -0.15 -2.27
CA PRO A 131 14.63 0.69 -3.42
C PRO A 131 13.20 1.21 -3.42
N LEU A 132 12.23 0.38 -2.98
CA LEU A 132 10.83 0.78 -2.93
C LEU A 132 10.54 1.74 -1.76
N THR A 133 11.04 1.44 -0.56
CA THR A 133 10.81 2.31 0.61
C THR A 133 11.46 3.67 0.42
N THR A 134 12.70 3.70 -0.11
CA THR A 134 13.41 4.96 -0.36
C THR A 134 12.78 5.76 -1.49
N SER A 135 12.42 5.12 -2.61
CA SER A 135 11.75 5.83 -3.72
C SER A 135 10.39 6.38 -3.31
N GLY A 136 9.62 5.62 -2.53
CA GLY A 136 8.33 6.08 -2.02
C GLY A 136 8.47 7.27 -1.04
N LEU A 137 9.51 7.27 -0.19
CA LEU A 137 9.81 8.39 0.70
C LEU A 137 10.16 9.66 -0.11
N VAL A 138 11.08 9.54 -1.07
CA VAL A 138 11.49 10.66 -1.93
C VAL A 138 10.31 11.23 -2.71
N LEU A 139 9.46 10.36 -3.27
CA LEU A 139 8.23 10.78 -3.96
C LEU A 139 7.27 11.52 -3.03
N GLY A 140 7.14 11.13 -1.76
CA GLY A 140 6.33 11.83 -0.77
C GLY A 140 6.82 13.27 -0.53
N ILE A 141 8.14 13.44 -0.38
CA ILE A 141 8.74 14.77 -0.22
C ILE A 141 8.52 15.61 -1.48
N ILE A 142 8.80 15.06 -2.66
CA ILE A 142 8.59 15.76 -3.94
C ILE A 142 7.13 16.16 -4.10
N PHE A 143 6.19 15.29 -3.77
CA PHE A 143 4.76 15.57 -3.85
C PHE A 143 4.38 16.78 -2.99
N HIS A 144 4.81 16.84 -1.73
CA HIS A 144 4.51 17.97 -0.87
C HIS A 144 5.19 19.26 -1.32
N VAL A 145 6.40 19.20 -1.85
CA VAL A 145 7.05 20.37 -2.49
C VAL A 145 6.21 20.87 -3.68
N CYS A 146 5.73 19.96 -4.53
CA CYS A 146 4.88 20.34 -5.66
C CYS A 146 3.55 20.96 -5.20
N ILE A 147 2.90 20.41 -4.19
CA ILE A 147 1.67 20.98 -3.62
C ILE A 147 1.92 22.38 -3.06
N GLY A 148 3.01 22.58 -2.29
CA GLY A 148 3.38 23.90 -1.78
C GLY A 148 3.68 24.89 -2.92
N TRP A 149 4.31 24.44 -3.99
CA TRP A 149 4.60 25.30 -5.16
C TRP A 149 3.34 25.73 -5.90
N LEU A 150 2.33 24.86 -6.01
CA LEU A 150 1.05 25.17 -6.65
C LEU A 150 0.26 26.27 -5.89
N THR A 151 0.52 26.46 -4.61
CA THR A 151 -0.10 27.56 -3.82
C THR A 151 0.54 28.92 -4.08
N GLY A 152 1.71 28.97 -4.73
CA GLY A 152 2.44 30.19 -5.09
C GLY A 152 3.04 30.96 -3.91
N ASN A 153 3.05 30.39 -2.69
CA ASN A 153 3.56 31.05 -1.48
C ASN A 153 4.81 30.29 -0.93
N SER A 154 5.92 31.01 -0.81
CA SER A 154 7.17 30.44 -0.27
C SER A 154 7.02 29.88 1.15
N THR A 155 6.20 30.51 1.99
CA THR A 155 5.91 30.04 3.34
C THR A 155 5.21 28.69 3.31
N GLU A 156 4.28 28.49 2.38
CA GLU A 156 3.56 27.24 2.25
C GLU A 156 4.48 26.12 1.76
N ILE A 157 5.41 26.40 0.85
CA ILE A 157 6.43 25.42 0.42
C ILE A 157 7.23 24.93 1.63
N ILE A 158 7.69 25.86 2.49
CA ILE A 158 8.43 25.51 3.70
C ILE A 158 7.58 24.67 4.65
N ASN A 159 6.32 25.04 4.86
CA ASN A 159 5.39 24.29 5.71
C ASN A 159 5.18 22.86 5.21
N GLN A 160 4.99 22.69 3.90
CA GLN A 160 4.82 21.37 3.28
C GLN A 160 6.07 20.51 3.38
N ILE A 161 7.26 21.10 3.22
CA ILE A 161 8.54 20.40 3.44
C ILE A 161 8.68 19.97 4.90
N MET A 162 8.42 20.88 5.84
CA MET A 162 8.48 20.56 7.27
C MET A 162 7.48 19.48 7.67
N PHE A 163 6.28 19.52 7.11
CA PHE A 163 5.26 18.49 7.29
C PHE A 163 5.74 17.11 6.82
N SER A 164 6.27 17.02 5.60
CA SER A 164 6.73 15.79 5.01
C SER A 164 8.00 15.25 5.69
N VAL A 165 9.03 16.07 5.81
CA VAL A 165 10.31 15.67 6.43
C VAL A 165 10.15 15.37 7.92
N GLY A 166 9.39 16.22 8.64
CA GLY A 166 9.09 15.99 10.06
C GLY A 166 8.32 14.69 10.29
N GLY A 167 7.34 14.40 9.45
CA GLY A 167 6.61 13.13 9.47
C GLY A 167 7.52 11.92 9.20
N ALA A 168 8.42 12.04 8.22
CA ALA A 168 9.38 10.98 7.89
C ALA A 168 10.36 10.70 9.06
N ILE A 169 10.92 11.75 9.66
CA ILE A 169 11.82 11.63 10.82
C ILE A 169 11.07 10.97 11.98
N LEU A 170 9.87 11.46 12.30
CA LEU A 170 9.06 10.88 13.37
C LEU A 170 8.81 9.39 13.13
N GLY A 171 8.41 9.01 11.91
CA GLY A 171 8.15 7.61 11.56
C GLY A 171 9.37 6.72 11.75
N LEU A 172 10.54 7.17 11.28
CA LEU A 172 11.78 6.45 11.45
C LEU A 172 12.14 6.27 12.93
N TRP A 173 12.18 7.38 13.69
CA TRP A 173 12.58 7.36 15.09
C TRP A 173 11.61 6.61 15.98
N LEU A 174 10.31 6.74 15.76
CA LEU A 174 9.30 6.04 16.54
C LEU A 174 9.46 4.52 16.41
N PHE A 175 9.62 4.03 15.19
CA PHE A 175 9.76 2.59 14.94
C PHE A 175 11.12 2.04 15.38
N ASP A 176 12.19 2.81 15.21
CA ASP A 176 13.50 2.42 15.73
C ASP A 176 13.48 2.38 17.27
N ALA A 177 12.83 3.34 17.94
CA ALA A 177 12.67 3.31 19.39
C ALA A 177 11.86 2.07 19.85
N ILE A 178 10.74 1.78 19.19
CA ILE A 178 9.90 0.61 19.49
C ILE A 178 10.70 -0.69 19.25
N ALA A 179 11.45 -0.79 18.15
CA ALA A 179 12.27 -1.95 17.83
C ALA A 179 13.39 -2.18 18.88
N ASN A 180 14.07 -1.11 19.28
CA ASN A 180 15.14 -1.17 20.27
C ASN A 180 14.60 -1.52 21.66
N LEU A 181 13.58 -0.81 22.14
CA LEU A 181 12.96 -1.08 23.45
C LEU A 181 12.37 -2.50 23.49
N GLY A 182 11.64 -2.90 22.45
CA GLY A 182 11.09 -4.24 22.35
C GLY A 182 12.18 -5.32 22.32
N SER A 183 13.29 -5.07 21.67
CA SER A 183 14.40 -6.03 21.60
C SER A 183 15.09 -6.18 22.95
N VAL A 184 15.25 -5.09 23.72
CA VAL A 184 15.80 -5.14 25.10
C VAL A 184 14.87 -5.90 26.03
N ILE A 185 13.56 -5.66 25.97
CA ILE A 185 12.57 -6.30 26.85
C ILE A 185 12.42 -7.79 26.54
N LEU A 186 12.40 -8.15 25.25
CA LEU A 186 12.14 -9.53 24.80
C LEU A 186 13.40 -10.38 24.67
N GLY A 187 14.60 -9.79 24.76
CA GLY A 187 15.89 -10.50 24.57
C GLY A 187 16.10 -11.05 23.15
N LYS A 188 15.33 -10.56 22.18
CA LYS A 188 15.40 -10.94 20.75
C LYS A 188 14.92 -9.77 19.88
N THR A 189 15.27 -9.79 18.59
CA THR A 189 14.79 -8.78 17.65
C THR A 189 13.25 -8.72 17.66
N ALA A 190 12.68 -7.56 18.06
CA ALA A 190 11.24 -7.38 18.20
C ALA A 190 10.58 -7.04 16.86
N MET A 191 11.26 -6.26 16.01
CA MET A 191 10.73 -5.74 14.76
C MET A 191 11.84 -5.63 13.70
N GLY A 192 11.48 -5.74 12.44
CA GLY A 192 12.41 -5.59 11.32
C GLY A 192 12.74 -4.11 11.03
N ALA A 193 14.00 -3.82 10.66
CA ALA A 193 14.41 -2.47 10.23
C ALA A 193 13.62 -1.96 8.99
N GLY A 194 12.97 -2.85 8.26
CA GLY A 194 12.11 -2.52 7.12
C GLY A 194 10.87 -1.72 7.53
N ASP A 195 10.28 -2.06 8.68
CA ASP A 195 9.07 -1.40 9.17
C ASP A 195 9.32 0.07 9.53
N ALA A 196 10.52 0.39 10.08
CA ALA A 196 10.92 1.77 10.34
C ALA A 196 11.04 2.60 9.04
N LYS A 197 11.57 1.98 7.97
CA LYS A 197 11.65 2.64 6.65
C LYS A 197 10.27 2.84 6.01
N LEU A 198 9.38 1.85 6.17
CA LEU A 198 7.99 1.97 5.72
C LEU A 198 7.27 3.08 6.49
N ALA A 199 7.45 3.17 7.82
CA ALA A 199 6.88 4.22 8.64
C ALA A 199 7.43 5.61 8.27
N ALA A 200 8.72 5.72 7.95
CA ALA A 200 9.32 6.95 7.44
C ALA A 200 8.68 7.37 6.09
N MET A 201 8.51 6.42 5.17
CA MET A 201 7.80 6.67 3.91
C MET A 201 6.37 7.13 4.16
N MET A 202 5.62 6.42 5.02
CA MET A 202 4.24 6.81 5.39
C MET A 202 4.20 8.21 6.00
N GLY A 203 5.15 8.53 6.88
CA GLY A 203 5.26 9.85 7.51
C GLY A 203 5.51 10.97 6.50
N ALA A 204 6.31 10.70 5.45
CA ALA A 204 6.56 11.66 4.38
C ALA A 204 5.29 12.02 3.58
N TRP A 205 4.33 11.09 3.45
CA TRP A 205 3.07 11.30 2.73
C TRP A 205 1.94 11.81 3.62
N LEU A 206 1.85 11.31 4.84
CA LEU A 206 0.71 11.54 5.74
C LEU A 206 0.98 12.66 6.76
N GLY A 207 2.25 13.00 6.98
CA GLY A 207 2.65 13.83 8.12
C GLY A 207 2.46 13.12 9.46
N TRP A 208 2.85 13.80 10.54
CA TRP A 208 2.93 13.19 11.87
C TRP A 208 1.56 12.75 12.44
N LYS A 209 0.50 13.55 12.25
CA LYS A 209 -0.85 13.26 12.79
C LYS A 209 -1.43 11.96 12.26
N TYR A 210 -1.48 11.84 10.93
CA TYR A 210 -2.06 10.66 10.29
C TYR A 210 -1.15 9.46 10.32
N LEU A 211 0.18 9.67 10.44
CA LEU A 211 1.11 8.58 10.72
C LEU A 211 0.80 7.91 12.05
N LEU A 212 0.61 8.69 13.13
CA LEU A 212 0.27 8.14 14.45
C LEU A 212 -1.08 7.41 14.42
N LEU A 213 -2.07 7.99 13.76
CA LEU A 213 -3.36 7.33 13.57
C LEU A 213 -3.22 6.01 12.78
N ALA A 214 -2.44 6.01 11.70
CA ALA A 214 -2.17 4.82 10.90
C ALA A 214 -1.50 3.72 11.73
N CYS A 215 -0.53 4.06 12.56
CA CYS A 215 0.13 3.13 13.48
C CYS A 215 -0.85 2.54 14.50
N PHE A 216 -1.70 3.37 15.08
CA PHE A 216 -2.75 2.91 15.99
C PHE A 216 -3.71 1.93 15.31
N LEU A 217 -4.22 2.27 14.13
CA LEU A 217 -5.11 1.40 13.34
C LEU A 217 -4.41 0.11 12.91
N ALA A 218 -3.11 0.18 12.58
CA ALA A 218 -2.31 -1.00 12.27
C ALA A 218 -2.21 -1.96 13.48
N CYS A 219 -1.99 -1.43 14.67
CA CYS A 219 -1.99 -2.23 15.90
C CYS A 219 -3.36 -2.87 16.15
N CYS A 220 -4.44 -2.10 16.04
CA CYS A 220 -5.81 -2.60 16.20
C CYS A 220 -6.12 -3.73 15.21
N SER A 221 -5.80 -3.54 13.92
CA SER A 221 -6.02 -4.56 12.88
C SER A 221 -5.16 -5.81 13.10
N GLY A 222 -3.92 -5.63 13.54
CA GLY A 222 -3.01 -6.73 13.88
C GLY A 222 -3.54 -7.57 15.04
N VAL A 223 -4.02 -6.93 16.10
CA VAL A 223 -4.59 -7.62 17.27
C VAL A 223 -5.90 -8.34 16.92
N THR A 224 -6.79 -7.70 16.16
CA THR A 224 -8.09 -8.29 15.80
C THR A 224 -7.94 -9.50 14.89
N ILE A 225 -7.11 -9.40 13.86
CA ILE A 225 -6.90 -10.49 12.89
C ILE A 225 -6.14 -11.65 13.52
N HIS A 226 -5.08 -11.38 14.30
CA HIS A 226 -4.23 -12.45 14.87
C HIS A 226 -4.66 -12.89 16.26
N GLY A 227 -5.25 -12.01 17.07
CA GLY A 227 -5.86 -12.33 18.35
C GLY A 227 -7.13 -13.16 18.16
N GLY A 228 -8.02 -12.75 17.26
CA GLY A 228 -9.25 -13.47 16.92
C GLY A 228 -8.98 -14.89 16.39
N VAL A 229 -8.01 -15.04 15.49
CA VAL A 229 -7.61 -16.37 14.96
C VAL A 229 -7.08 -17.28 16.07
N LYS A 230 -6.33 -16.77 17.05
CA LYS A 230 -5.86 -17.60 18.19
C LYS A 230 -6.99 -18.03 19.11
N VAL A 231 -7.98 -17.18 19.36
CA VAL A 231 -9.12 -17.51 20.22
C VAL A 231 -10.02 -18.57 19.57
N PHE A 232 -10.23 -18.50 18.26
CA PHE A 232 -11.06 -19.49 17.54
C PHE A 232 -10.36 -20.83 17.27
N PHE A 233 -9.01 -20.88 17.21
CA PHE A 233 -8.25 -22.09 16.88
C PHE A 233 -7.49 -22.72 18.07
N VAL A 234 -7.82 -22.41 19.31
CA VAL A 234 -7.23 -23.05 20.53
C VAL A 234 -7.54 -24.55 20.63
N SER A 235 -8.30 -25.14 19.72
CA SER A 235 -8.67 -26.57 19.76
C SER A 235 -7.76 -27.53 18.98
N SER A 236 -6.52 -27.17 18.62
CA SER A 236 -5.60 -28.14 18.01
C SER A 236 -4.21 -28.06 18.62
N LYS A 237 -3.93 -29.06 19.50
CA LYS A 237 -2.63 -29.35 20.10
C LYS A 237 -1.58 -29.66 19.01
N LYS A 238 -0.95 -28.64 18.42
CA LYS A 238 0.38 -28.74 17.84
C LYS A 238 1.06 -27.38 18.04
N GLN A 239 2.03 -27.34 18.95
CA GLN A 239 2.97 -26.23 19.10
C GLN A 239 3.65 -25.95 17.73
N LYS A 240 3.09 -25.05 16.93
CA LYS A 240 3.80 -24.43 15.83
C LYS A 240 4.64 -23.30 16.41
N LYS A 241 5.97 -23.38 16.22
CA LYS A 241 6.93 -22.28 16.44
C LYS A 241 6.25 -20.97 16.01
N SER A 242 6.31 -19.96 16.88
CA SER A 242 5.85 -18.61 16.58
C SER A 242 6.46 -18.16 15.25
N LYS A 243 5.68 -18.22 14.17
CA LYS A 243 6.11 -17.67 12.89
C LYS A 243 6.11 -16.14 13.03
N ALA A 244 7.18 -15.50 12.58
CA ALA A 244 7.20 -14.06 12.39
C ALA A 244 5.97 -13.63 11.56
N PHE A 245 5.48 -12.45 11.84
CA PHE A 245 4.22 -11.96 11.29
C PHE A 245 4.52 -10.71 10.45
N PRO A 246 4.07 -10.64 9.18
CA PRO A 246 4.27 -9.47 8.35
C PRO A 246 3.42 -8.30 8.89
N PHE A 247 4.07 -7.25 9.36
CA PHE A 247 3.39 -6.08 9.92
C PHE A 247 3.08 -5.02 8.84
N GLY A 248 3.82 -5.03 7.74
CA GLY A 248 3.65 -4.10 6.61
C GLY A 248 2.22 -3.98 6.08
N PRO A 249 1.48 -5.08 5.86
CA PRO A 249 0.09 -5.02 5.42
C PRO A 249 -0.84 -4.26 6.37
N HIS A 250 -0.64 -4.41 7.68
CA HIS A 250 -1.44 -3.69 8.68
C HIS A 250 -1.13 -2.20 8.68
N LEU A 251 0.16 -1.85 8.53
CA LEU A 251 0.58 -0.45 8.37
C LEU A 251 -0.04 0.16 7.12
N ALA A 252 -0.04 -0.55 5.99
CA ALA A 252 -0.62 -0.06 4.75
C ALA A 252 -2.14 0.14 4.85
N ILE A 253 -2.86 -0.78 5.49
CA ILE A 253 -4.29 -0.63 5.74
C ILE A 253 -4.54 0.58 6.65
N GLY A 254 -3.81 0.71 7.76
CA GLY A 254 -3.91 1.85 8.66
C GLY A 254 -3.61 3.18 7.95
N ALA A 255 -2.58 3.22 7.10
CA ALA A 255 -2.23 4.39 6.31
C ALA A 255 -3.32 4.77 5.30
N THR A 256 -3.89 3.78 4.59
CA THR A 256 -4.97 4.02 3.64
C THR A 256 -6.24 4.53 4.34
N ILE A 257 -6.62 3.96 5.48
CA ILE A 257 -7.76 4.44 6.26
C ILE A 257 -7.50 5.85 6.77
N SER A 258 -6.31 6.13 7.33
CA SER A 258 -5.95 7.46 7.82
C SER A 258 -5.94 8.51 6.72
N LEU A 259 -5.56 8.13 5.50
CA LEU A 259 -5.62 9.00 4.33
C LEU A 259 -7.06 9.37 3.95
N LEU A 260 -7.97 8.39 3.96
CA LEU A 260 -9.32 8.56 3.42
C LEU A 260 -10.29 9.17 4.43
N VAL A 261 -10.18 8.80 5.69
CA VAL A 261 -11.15 9.18 6.74
C VAL A 261 -10.49 9.69 8.03
N GLY A 262 -9.19 10.00 7.98
CA GLY A 262 -8.43 10.43 9.15
C GLY A 262 -8.98 11.69 9.80
N ASP A 263 -9.39 12.68 9.02
CA ASP A 263 -10.01 13.92 9.53
C ASP A 263 -11.30 13.64 10.29
N MET A 264 -12.15 12.77 9.74
CA MET A 264 -13.39 12.37 10.43
C MET A 264 -13.12 11.67 11.76
N ILE A 265 -12.15 10.75 11.78
CA ILE A 265 -11.79 10.00 12.99
C ILE A 265 -11.26 10.96 14.06
N LEU A 266 -10.30 11.82 13.69
CA LEU A 266 -9.68 12.75 14.62
C LEU A 266 -10.67 13.81 15.12
N SER A 267 -11.51 14.36 14.27
CA SER A 267 -12.51 15.35 14.68
C SER A 267 -13.57 14.74 15.61
N SER A 268 -14.04 13.52 15.31
CA SER A 268 -14.97 12.80 16.18
C SER A 268 -14.36 12.47 17.55
N TYR A 269 -13.07 12.08 17.56
CA TYR A 269 -12.33 11.85 18.80
C TYR A 269 -12.22 13.13 19.64
N LEU A 270 -11.82 14.25 19.03
CA LEU A 270 -11.69 15.51 19.72
C LEU A 270 -13.02 16.02 20.29
N GLN A 271 -14.11 15.86 19.53
CA GLN A 271 -15.45 16.23 20.03
C GLN A 271 -15.91 15.40 21.23
N LEU A 272 -15.53 14.11 21.28
CA LEU A 272 -15.91 13.21 22.39
C LEU A 272 -15.18 13.53 23.70
N PHE A 273 -13.96 14.03 23.65
CA PHE A 273 -13.11 14.19 24.83
C PHE A 273 -12.85 15.65 25.23
N PHE A 274 -13.11 16.62 24.36
CA PHE A 274 -12.78 18.04 24.58
C PHE A 274 -13.99 18.98 24.40
N ASN A 275 -15.20 18.44 24.23
CA ASN A 275 -16.48 19.09 24.45
C ASN A 275 -17.07 18.51 25.73
#